data_5cff0b5534f8d2fe8440ddca7d3f993c
#
_entry.id   5cff0b5534f8d2fe8440ddca7d3f993c
#
_cell.length_a   1.000
_cell.length_b   1.000
_cell.length_c   1.000
_cell.angle_alpha   90.00
_cell.angle_beta   90.00
_cell.angle_gamma   90.00
#
_symmetry.space_group_name_H-M   'P 1'
#
loop_
_entity.id
_entity.type
_entity.pdbx_description
1 polymer ?
#
loop_
_entity_poly.entity_id
_entity_poly.type
_entity_poly.pdbx_seq_one_letter_code
_entity_poly.pdbx_strand_id
1 'polypeptide(L)'
;LDYKIISTGSKGNAVLINDVLVDCGIPFKHLKPHLYVVKYLLLTHIHSDHINPTALRNIRKLFPHIIVIGNYEVAQHYDIDHIINAKFPLEIGNYIFEAFECVHDVVTYGYTWEFEGSSIIYATDTNTLENAPKKPYDYLFLESNYDPVKLEMARGKRHKFGYDAYAGGLRHLSTTDCKTFYYLNRRDKDSPLIELHMSSRFY
;
A
#
# COMPACT_ATOMS: atom_id res chain seq x y z
N LEU A 1 10.90 -14.78 3.11
CA LEU A 1 10.38 -13.66 2.34
C LEU A 1 11.40 -12.53 2.29
N ASP A 2 11.78 -12.09 1.09
CA ASP A 2 12.61 -10.91 0.89
C ASP A 2 11.74 -9.69 0.61
N TYR A 3 12.00 -8.56 1.30
CA TYR A 3 11.29 -7.32 1.00
C TYR A 3 12.18 -6.10 1.15
N LYS A 4 11.81 -5.03 0.46
CA LYS A 4 12.48 -3.74 0.52
C LYS A 4 11.47 -2.60 0.46
N ILE A 5 11.43 -1.78 1.49
CA ILE A 5 10.73 -0.50 1.46
C ILE A 5 11.64 0.47 0.70
N ILE A 6 11.31 0.72 -0.58
CA ILE A 6 12.09 1.66 -1.41
C ILE A 6 11.72 3.09 -0.99
N SER A 7 10.42 3.32 -0.78
CA SER A 7 9.87 4.57 -0.23
C SER A 7 8.50 4.31 0.38
N THR A 8 8.13 5.09 1.40
CA THR A 8 6.78 5.07 1.99
C THR A 8 6.42 6.44 2.55
N GLY A 9 5.15 6.84 2.43
CA GLY A 9 4.60 8.11 2.88
C GLY A 9 4.33 9.10 1.76
N SER A 10 3.90 10.32 2.11
CA SER A 10 3.42 11.37 1.19
C SER A 10 4.44 11.87 0.15
N LYS A 11 5.68 11.43 0.23
CA LYS A 11 6.72 11.74 -0.79
C LYS A 11 6.81 10.69 -1.88
N GLY A 12 6.05 9.62 -1.77
CA GLY A 12 5.96 8.55 -2.72
C GLY A 12 6.09 7.17 -2.10
N ASN A 13 5.34 6.23 -2.63
CA ASN A 13 5.24 4.86 -2.14
C ASN A 13 5.73 3.88 -3.19
N ALA A 14 6.57 2.96 -2.77
CA ALA A 14 7.04 1.82 -3.55
C ALA A 14 7.64 0.77 -2.61
N VAL A 15 7.04 -0.39 -2.53
CA VAL A 15 7.48 -1.49 -1.69
C VAL A 15 7.64 -2.75 -2.53
N LEU A 16 8.85 -3.29 -2.57
CA LEU A 16 9.15 -4.55 -3.25
C LEU A 16 9.06 -5.70 -2.26
N ILE A 17 8.27 -6.72 -2.60
CA ILE A 17 8.10 -7.94 -1.81
C ILE A 17 8.32 -9.12 -2.75
N ASN A 18 9.48 -9.76 -2.66
CA ASN A 18 10.01 -10.74 -3.62
C ASN A 18 10.01 -10.17 -5.05
N ASP A 19 9.12 -10.67 -5.93
CA ASP A 19 8.95 -10.23 -7.32
C ASP A 19 7.67 -9.41 -7.56
N VAL A 20 7.01 -8.97 -6.47
CA VAL A 20 5.82 -8.10 -6.48
C VAL A 20 6.22 -6.71 -6.01
N LEU A 21 6.09 -5.71 -6.86
CA LEU A 21 6.20 -4.29 -6.50
C LEU A 21 4.80 -3.75 -6.21
N VAL A 22 4.62 -3.12 -5.05
CA VAL A 22 3.39 -2.40 -4.73
C VAL A 22 3.66 -0.90 -4.85
N ASP A 23 2.91 -0.26 -5.74
CA ASP A 23 3.00 1.14 -6.13
C ASP A 23 4.34 1.55 -6.79
N CYS A 24 4.29 2.68 -7.51
CA CYS A 24 5.43 3.28 -8.21
C CYS A 24 5.40 4.82 -8.10
N GLY A 25 5.10 5.34 -6.91
CA GLY A 25 4.87 6.76 -6.63
C GLY A 25 6.13 7.62 -6.56
N ILE A 26 7.29 7.09 -6.92
CA ILE A 26 8.58 7.79 -6.88
C ILE A 26 9.22 7.92 -8.26
N PRO A 27 10.21 8.82 -8.44
CA PRO A 27 10.90 8.96 -9.71
C PRO A 27 11.53 7.65 -10.19
N PHE A 28 11.39 7.37 -11.48
CA PHE A 28 11.85 6.13 -12.14
C PHE A 28 13.32 5.76 -11.82
N LYS A 29 14.20 6.74 -11.72
CA LYS A 29 15.62 6.52 -11.40
C LYS A 29 15.84 5.75 -10.09
N HIS A 30 14.93 5.91 -9.12
CA HIS A 30 15.00 5.22 -7.83
C HIS A 30 14.34 3.82 -7.88
N LEU A 31 13.40 3.60 -8.79
CA LEU A 31 12.78 2.29 -9.02
C LEU A 31 13.66 1.37 -9.87
N LYS A 32 14.30 1.92 -10.90
CA LYS A 32 15.01 1.16 -11.93
C LYS A 32 15.93 0.06 -11.41
N PRO A 33 16.77 0.28 -10.37
CA PRO A 33 17.66 -0.77 -9.84
C PRO A 33 16.92 -2.00 -9.31
N HIS A 34 15.65 -1.86 -8.96
CA HIS A 34 14.82 -2.90 -8.35
C HIS A 34 13.91 -3.62 -9.35
N LEU A 35 13.68 -3.05 -10.53
CA LEU A 35 12.71 -3.57 -11.51
C LEU A 35 13.14 -4.87 -12.19
N TYR A 36 14.41 -5.23 -12.15
CA TYR A 36 14.94 -6.43 -12.83
C TYR A 36 14.41 -7.75 -12.25
N VAL A 37 13.96 -7.74 -10.99
CA VAL A 37 13.38 -8.93 -10.34
C VAL A 37 11.86 -8.88 -10.31
N VAL A 38 11.25 -7.74 -10.65
CA VAL A 38 9.80 -7.53 -10.58
C VAL A 38 9.10 -8.26 -11.70
N LYS A 39 8.07 -9.03 -11.38
CA LYS A 39 7.14 -9.65 -12.32
C LYS A 39 5.76 -8.99 -12.30
N TYR A 40 5.35 -8.52 -11.14
CA TYR A 40 4.02 -7.92 -10.95
C TYR A 40 4.14 -6.56 -10.29
N LEU A 41 3.39 -5.58 -10.79
CA LEU A 41 3.19 -4.26 -10.20
C LEU A 41 1.73 -4.14 -9.79
N LEU A 42 1.47 -4.14 -8.48
CA LEU A 42 0.15 -3.89 -7.92
C LEU A 42 0.00 -2.39 -7.63
N LEU A 43 -1.03 -1.76 -8.18
CA LEU A 43 -1.33 -0.35 -7.98
C LEU A 43 -2.53 -0.21 -7.04
N THR A 44 -2.33 0.48 -5.91
CA THR A 44 -3.36 0.61 -4.88
C THR A 44 -4.44 1.61 -5.26
N HIS A 45 -4.07 2.80 -5.75
CA HIS A 45 -4.98 3.87 -6.16
C HIS A 45 -4.30 4.94 -7.01
N ILE A 46 -5.06 5.94 -7.50
CA ILE A 46 -4.62 6.90 -8.54
C ILE A 46 -3.77 8.07 -8.04
N HIS A 47 -3.58 8.29 -6.74
CA HIS A 47 -2.80 9.43 -6.24
C HIS A 47 -1.35 9.42 -6.75
N SER A 48 -0.78 10.59 -6.97
CA SER A 48 0.53 10.77 -7.60
C SER A 48 1.71 10.27 -6.76
N ASP A 49 1.54 10.14 -5.46
CA ASP A 49 2.52 9.54 -4.55
C ASP A 49 2.41 8.00 -4.49
N HIS A 50 1.46 7.41 -5.21
CA HIS A 50 1.30 5.97 -5.47
C HIS A 50 1.55 5.60 -6.93
N ILE A 51 1.16 6.47 -7.86
CA ILE A 51 1.45 6.30 -9.28
C ILE A 51 2.11 7.57 -9.83
N ASN A 52 3.44 7.53 -9.98
CA ASN A 52 4.14 8.55 -10.74
C ASN A 52 3.97 8.25 -12.24
N PRO A 53 3.25 9.12 -13.01
CA PRO A 53 2.91 8.81 -14.41
C PRO A 53 4.14 8.59 -15.30
N THR A 54 5.21 9.33 -15.05
CA THR A 54 6.47 9.18 -15.81
C THR A 54 7.17 7.88 -15.46
N ALA A 55 7.17 7.51 -14.17
CA ALA A 55 7.74 6.23 -13.73
C ALA A 55 6.98 5.06 -14.35
N LEU A 56 5.65 5.05 -14.28
CA LEU A 56 4.82 3.99 -14.86
C LEU A 56 5.03 3.87 -16.38
N ARG A 57 5.06 5.00 -17.11
CA ARG A 57 5.35 5.00 -18.55
C ARG A 57 6.72 4.37 -18.87
N ASN A 58 7.74 4.68 -18.08
CA ASN A 58 9.07 4.12 -18.25
C ASN A 58 9.11 2.63 -17.88
N ILE A 59 8.40 2.20 -16.87
CA ILE A 59 8.23 0.77 -16.54
C ILE A 59 7.62 0.03 -17.72
N ARG A 60 6.48 0.50 -18.24
CA ARG A 60 5.80 -0.11 -19.39
C ARG A 60 6.71 -0.21 -20.63
N LYS A 61 7.53 0.82 -20.88
CA LYS A 61 8.41 0.89 -22.05
C LYS A 61 9.67 0.03 -21.92
N LEU A 62 10.31 0.03 -20.77
CA LEU A 62 11.65 -0.55 -20.56
C LEU A 62 11.62 -1.92 -19.90
N PHE A 63 10.52 -2.26 -19.22
CA PHE A 63 10.29 -3.53 -18.53
C PHE A 63 8.92 -4.11 -18.92
N PRO A 64 8.68 -4.38 -20.23
CA PRO A 64 7.38 -4.80 -20.73
C PRO A 64 6.94 -6.19 -20.24
N HIS A 65 7.82 -6.94 -19.58
CA HIS A 65 7.51 -8.21 -18.93
C HIS A 65 6.79 -8.03 -17.59
N ILE A 66 6.84 -6.84 -16.99
CA ILE A 66 6.15 -6.55 -15.73
C ILE A 66 4.65 -6.41 -16.01
N ILE A 67 3.87 -7.26 -15.37
CA ILE A 67 2.41 -7.26 -15.47
C ILE A 67 1.87 -6.24 -14.48
N VAL A 68 1.12 -5.25 -14.97
CA VAL A 68 0.57 -4.17 -14.18
C VAL A 68 -0.89 -4.46 -13.84
N ILE A 69 -1.22 -4.45 -12.56
CA ILE A 69 -2.53 -4.79 -12.02
C ILE A 69 -3.03 -3.61 -11.17
N GLY A 70 -4.28 -3.24 -11.32
CA GLY A 70 -4.90 -2.16 -10.55
C GLY A 70 -6.42 -2.27 -10.53
N ASN A 71 -7.07 -1.34 -9.82
CA ASN A 71 -8.52 -1.26 -9.81
C ASN A 71 -9.07 -0.59 -11.08
N TYR A 72 -10.40 -0.55 -11.22
CA TYR A 72 -11.07 0.02 -12.40
C TYR A 72 -10.79 1.52 -12.59
N GLU A 73 -10.62 2.28 -11.50
CA GLU A 73 -10.32 3.71 -11.57
C GLU A 73 -8.90 3.94 -12.08
N VAL A 74 -7.93 3.14 -11.64
CA VAL A 74 -6.57 3.13 -12.20
C VAL A 74 -6.59 2.83 -13.69
N ALA A 75 -7.39 1.84 -14.13
CA ALA A 75 -7.52 1.47 -15.55
C ALA A 75 -8.14 2.57 -16.43
N GLN A 76 -8.92 3.49 -15.85
CA GLN A 76 -9.45 4.65 -16.57
C GLN A 76 -8.39 5.71 -16.86
N HIS A 77 -7.33 5.78 -16.05
CA HIS A 77 -6.30 6.80 -16.14
C HIS A 77 -4.97 6.29 -16.72
N TYR A 78 -4.71 4.99 -16.61
CA TYR A 78 -3.42 4.38 -16.94
C TYR A 78 -3.60 3.08 -17.74
N ASP A 79 -2.62 2.81 -18.60
CA ASP A 79 -2.52 1.54 -19.32
C ASP A 79 -2.01 0.45 -18.37
N ILE A 80 -2.90 -0.48 -18.00
CA ILE A 80 -2.61 -1.63 -17.14
C ILE A 80 -3.02 -2.94 -17.83
N ASP A 81 -2.46 -4.07 -17.40
CA ASP A 81 -2.72 -5.37 -18.02
C ASP A 81 -3.97 -6.05 -17.46
N HIS A 82 -4.22 -5.93 -16.15
CA HIS A 82 -5.36 -6.58 -15.50
C HIS A 82 -6.05 -5.65 -14.51
N ILE A 83 -7.39 -5.65 -14.58
CA ILE A 83 -8.25 -5.04 -13.56
C ILE A 83 -8.57 -6.09 -12.51
N ILE A 84 -8.25 -5.79 -11.25
CA ILE A 84 -8.65 -6.61 -10.11
C ILE A 84 -9.88 -6.00 -9.43
N ASN A 85 -10.77 -6.85 -8.94
CA ASN A 85 -11.97 -6.46 -8.20
C ASN A 85 -11.92 -7.05 -6.80
N ALA A 86 -12.31 -6.28 -5.78
CA ALA A 86 -12.34 -6.71 -4.39
C ALA A 86 -13.21 -7.95 -4.08
N LYS A 87 -14.10 -8.34 -5.01
CA LYS A 87 -14.99 -9.49 -4.83
C LYS A 87 -14.46 -10.78 -5.46
N PHE A 88 -13.46 -10.68 -6.32
CA PHE A 88 -12.98 -11.81 -7.10
C PHE A 88 -11.46 -11.85 -7.10
N PRO A 89 -10.86 -12.98 -6.71
CA PRO A 89 -9.41 -13.15 -6.79
C PRO A 89 -8.94 -13.13 -8.25
N LEU A 90 -7.73 -12.66 -8.46
CA LEU A 90 -7.04 -12.71 -9.75
C LEU A 90 -5.97 -13.80 -9.70
N GLU A 91 -6.19 -14.88 -10.43
CA GLU A 91 -5.20 -15.95 -10.61
C GLU A 91 -4.29 -15.60 -11.78
N ILE A 92 -2.98 -15.47 -11.52
CA ILE A 92 -2.00 -15.14 -12.55
C ILE A 92 -0.62 -15.72 -12.21
N GLY A 93 -0.06 -16.50 -13.15
CA GLY A 93 1.18 -17.23 -12.89
C GLY A 93 1.05 -18.17 -11.70
N ASN A 94 1.89 -17.99 -10.69
CA ASN A 94 1.86 -18.77 -9.45
C ASN A 94 1.18 -18.02 -8.29
N TYR A 95 0.52 -16.90 -8.58
CA TYR A 95 -0.11 -16.06 -7.57
C TYR A 95 -1.63 -16.07 -7.70
N ILE A 96 -2.27 -15.96 -6.54
CA ILE A 96 -3.68 -15.59 -6.39
C ILE A 96 -3.69 -14.30 -5.61
N PHE A 97 -3.94 -13.17 -6.30
CA PHE A 97 -4.09 -11.88 -5.67
C PHE A 97 -5.54 -11.65 -5.29
N GLU A 98 -5.78 -11.31 -4.03
CA GLU A 98 -7.08 -10.87 -3.54
C GLU A 98 -7.00 -9.40 -3.18
N ALA A 99 -7.94 -8.59 -3.68
CA ALA A 99 -8.07 -7.19 -3.30
C ALA A 99 -9.18 -6.99 -2.28
N PHE A 100 -9.04 -6.01 -1.41
CA PHE A 100 -10.10 -5.55 -0.51
C PHE A 100 -10.16 -4.02 -0.49
N GLU A 101 -11.36 -3.49 -0.25
CA GLU A 101 -11.58 -2.05 -0.25
C GLU A 101 -10.97 -1.39 0.98
N CYS A 102 -10.18 -0.36 0.76
CA CYS A 102 -9.68 0.57 1.76
C CYS A 102 -10.53 1.84 1.74
N VAL A 103 -10.75 2.45 2.91
CA VAL A 103 -11.55 3.67 3.02
C VAL A 103 -10.66 4.89 2.85
N HIS A 104 -10.75 5.50 1.69
CA HIS A 104 -10.00 6.68 1.29
C HIS A 104 -10.87 7.60 0.42
N ASP A 105 -10.33 8.73 -0.09
CA ASP A 105 -11.05 9.70 -0.91
C ASP A 105 -11.17 9.31 -2.39
N VAL A 106 -10.42 8.29 -2.83
CA VAL A 106 -10.49 7.64 -4.15
C VAL A 106 -10.60 6.13 -3.99
N VAL A 107 -10.90 5.41 -5.07
CA VAL A 107 -10.96 3.94 -5.04
C VAL A 107 -9.59 3.37 -4.70
N THR A 108 -9.47 2.85 -3.49
CA THR A 108 -8.21 2.35 -2.93
C THR A 108 -8.35 0.90 -2.54
N TYR A 109 -7.41 0.07 -2.96
CA TYR A 109 -7.37 -1.34 -2.61
C TYR A 109 -6.13 -1.68 -1.78
N GLY A 110 -6.34 -2.48 -0.73
CA GLY A 110 -5.32 -3.32 -0.14
C GLY A 110 -5.29 -4.68 -0.84
N TYR A 111 -4.23 -5.44 -0.61
CA TYR A 111 -4.00 -6.72 -1.28
C TYR A 111 -3.60 -7.81 -0.29
N THR A 112 -4.03 -9.04 -0.58
CA THR A 112 -3.47 -10.24 0.05
C THR A 112 -3.05 -11.24 -1.01
N TRP A 113 -1.97 -11.97 -0.73
CA TRP A 113 -1.49 -13.08 -1.56
C TRP A 113 -0.63 -14.02 -0.74
N GLU A 114 -0.22 -15.13 -1.33
CA GLU A 114 0.73 -16.06 -0.73
C GLU A 114 1.99 -16.17 -1.59
N PHE A 115 3.12 -16.32 -0.93
CA PHE A 115 4.39 -16.62 -1.55
C PHE A 115 5.06 -17.76 -0.79
N GLU A 116 5.30 -18.89 -1.48
CA GLU A 116 5.91 -20.11 -0.89
C GLU A 116 5.28 -20.52 0.45
N GLY A 117 3.95 -20.46 0.51
CA GLY A 117 3.17 -20.82 1.69
C GLY A 117 3.10 -19.76 2.79
N SER A 118 3.77 -18.62 2.62
CA SER A 118 3.66 -17.46 3.53
C SER A 118 2.56 -16.53 3.09
N SER A 119 1.60 -16.25 3.96
CA SER A 119 0.50 -15.32 3.70
C SER A 119 0.90 -13.89 3.99
N ILE A 120 0.56 -12.99 3.08
CA ILE A 120 0.95 -11.58 3.08
C ILE A 120 -0.30 -10.72 3.02
N ILE A 121 -0.32 -9.63 3.80
CA ILE A 121 -1.29 -8.54 3.65
C ILE A 121 -0.55 -7.22 3.47
N TYR A 122 -1.06 -6.39 2.56
CA TYR A 122 -0.59 -5.03 2.30
C TYR A 122 -1.76 -4.05 2.30
N ALA A 123 -1.70 -3.02 3.13
CA ALA A 123 -2.71 -1.96 3.15
C ALA A 123 -2.06 -0.61 3.52
N THR A 124 -2.34 0.40 2.73
CA THR A 124 -1.95 1.79 2.96
C THR A 124 -3.07 2.72 2.53
N ASP A 125 -3.05 3.96 2.98
CA ASP A 125 -4.07 4.98 2.69
C ASP A 125 -5.49 4.51 2.98
N THR A 126 -5.70 4.16 4.23
CA THR A 126 -7.01 3.77 4.75
C THR A 126 -7.18 4.28 6.17
N ASN A 127 -8.38 4.63 6.56
CA ASN A 127 -8.66 4.98 7.96
C ASN A 127 -9.12 3.78 8.80
N THR A 128 -9.39 2.64 8.17
CA THR A 128 -9.83 1.40 8.85
C THR A 128 -9.43 0.16 8.07
N LEU A 129 -9.21 -0.94 8.78
CA LEU A 129 -9.00 -2.29 8.21
C LEU A 129 -10.23 -3.19 8.39
N GLU A 130 -11.42 -2.60 8.53
CA GLU A 130 -12.66 -3.35 8.73
C GLU A 130 -12.95 -4.31 7.56
N ASN A 131 -12.70 -3.87 6.33
CA ASN A 131 -12.89 -4.68 5.12
C ASN A 131 -11.75 -5.65 4.81
N ALA A 132 -10.63 -5.55 5.52
CA ALA A 132 -9.52 -6.46 5.32
C ALA A 132 -9.88 -7.89 5.74
N PRO A 133 -9.49 -8.92 4.97
CA PRO A 133 -9.75 -10.31 5.34
C PRO A 133 -9.14 -10.67 6.70
N LYS A 134 -9.95 -11.28 7.57
CA LYS A 134 -9.55 -11.71 8.91
C LYS A 134 -9.04 -13.15 8.85
N LYS A 135 -7.75 -13.30 8.65
CA LYS A 135 -7.06 -14.59 8.60
C LYS A 135 -5.64 -14.46 9.19
N PRO A 136 -4.98 -15.57 9.58
CA PRO A 136 -3.59 -15.51 10.04
C PRO A 136 -2.65 -15.10 8.92
N TYR A 137 -1.83 -14.06 9.15
CA TYR A 137 -0.80 -13.59 8.22
C TYR A 137 0.60 -13.82 8.76
N ASP A 138 1.50 -14.25 7.88
CA ASP A 138 2.93 -14.40 8.19
C ASP A 138 3.65 -13.07 8.09
N TYR A 139 3.22 -12.15 7.18
CA TYR A 139 3.80 -10.82 7.00
C TYR A 139 2.69 -9.78 6.85
N LEU A 140 2.74 -8.72 7.68
CA LEU A 140 1.74 -7.66 7.66
C LEU A 140 2.42 -6.33 7.32
N PHE A 141 2.18 -5.82 6.11
CA PHE A 141 2.58 -4.51 5.63
C PHE A 141 1.39 -3.57 5.77
N LEU A 142 1.36 -2.79 6.85
CA LEU A 142 0.18 -2.01 7.22
C LEU A 142 0.53 -0.55 7.42
N GLU A 143 -0.37 0.33 7.01
CA GLU A 143 -0.29 1.73 7.40
C GLU A 143 -0.32 1.86 8.93
N SER A 144 0.56 2.72 9.44
CA SER A 144 0.63 3.13 10.85
C SER A 144 0.98 4.62 10.89
N ASN A 145 0.00 5.46 10.53
CA ASN A 145 0.27 6.85 10.16
C ASN A 145 0.50 7.75 11.36
N TYR A 146 -0.32 7.66 12.39
CA TYR A 146 -0.29 8.61 13.49
C TYR A 146 -0.58 7.97 14.85
N ASP A 147 0.07 8.54 15.89
CA ASP A 147 -0.32 8.31 17.27
C ASP A 147 -1.59 9.13 17.58
N PRO A 148 -2.68 8.51 18.06
CA PRO A 148 -3.93 9.20 18.35
C PRO A 148 -3.79 10.37 19.34
N VAL A 149 -2.92 10.24 20.35
CA VAL A 149 -2.68 11.30 21.34
C VAL A 149 -1.97 12.49 20.70
N LYS A 150 -0.93 12.23 19.89
CA LYS A 150 -0.20 13.29 19.17
C LYS A 150 -1.10 14.03 18.17
N LEU A 151 -1.96 13.29 17.45
CA LEU A 151 -2.91 13.90 16.52
C LEU A 151 -3.94 14.77 17.23
N GLU A 152 -4.50 14.30 18.36
CA GLU A 152 -5.47 15.08 19.15
C GLU A 152 -4.87 16.40 19.65
N MET A 153 -3.59 16.44 19.99
CA MET A 153 -2.89 17.67 20.37
C MET A 153 -2.81 18.70 19.23
N ALA A 154 -3.03 18.31 17.98
CA ALA A 154 -3.09 19.20 16.81
C ALA A 154 -4.50 19.74 16.53
N ARG A 155 -5.54 19.27 17.22
CA ARG A 155 -6.92 19.73 17.04
C ARG A 155 -7.01 21.24 17.21
N GLY A 156 -7.66 21.92 16.28
CA GLY A 156 -7.84 23.38 16.30
C GLY A 156 -6.59 24.21 15.98
N LYS A 157 -5.44 23.61 15.69
CA LYS A 157 -4.20 24.30 15.36
C LYS A 157 -3.98 24.50 13.86
N ARG A 158 -5.05 24.68 13.10
CA ARG A 158 -5.03 24.83 11.63
C ARG A 158 -4.05 25.93 11.17
N HIS A 159 -4.06 27.10 11.84
CA HIS A 159 -3.21 28.23 11.50
C HIS A 159 -1.69 27.94 11.63
N LYS A 160 -1.29 27.01 12.48
CA LYS A 160 0.13 26.64 12.68
C LYS A 160 0.70 25.89 11.48
N PHE A 161 -0.14 25.13 10.74
CA PHE A 161 0.28 24.25 9.65
C PHE A 161 -0.13 24.76 8.28
N GLY A 162 -0.94 25.83 8.20
CA GLY A 162 -1.51 26.31 6.94
C GLY A 162 -2.64 25.43 6.36
N TYR A 163 -2.92 24.29 6.97
CA TYR A 163 -4.01 23.33 6.62
C TYR A 163 -4.49 22.59 7.87
N ASP A 164 -5.64 21.93 7.77
CA ASP A 164 -6.17 21.13 8.86
C ASP A 164 -5.47 19.77 8.97
N ALA A 165 -4.36 19.75 9.71
CA ALA A 165 -3.57 18.55 9.92
C ALA A 165 -4.31 17.47 10.71
N TYR A 166 -5.25 17.86 11.58
CA TYR A 166 -6.09 16.93 12.35
C TYR A 166 -7.05 16.18 11.42
N ALA A 167 -7.81 16.90 10.60
CA ALA A 167 -8.72 16.30 9.62
C ALA A 167 -7.96 15.47 8.57
N GLY A 168 -6.75 15.92 8.19
CA GLY A 168 -5.86 15.17 7.31
C GLY A 168 -5.45 13.83 7.90
N GLY A 169 -5.03 13.81 9.17
CA GLY A 169 -4.62 12.59 9.87
C GLY A 169 -5.76 11.57 10.01
N LEU A 170 -6.99 12.01 10.27
CA LEU A 170 -8.15 11.11 10.41
C LEU A 170 -8.51 10.32 9.14
N ARG A 171 -7.93 10.63 7.99
CA ARG A 171 -8.07 9.86 6.75
C ARG A 171 -7.13 8.67 6.65
N HIS A 172 -6.25 8.51 7.63
CA HIS A 172 -5.23 7.48 7.70
C HIS A 172 -5.43 6.57 8.92
N LEU A 173 -4.76 5.42 8.92
CA LEU A 173 -4.85 4.45 10.01
C LEU A 173 -4.00 4.88 11.20
N SER A 174 -4.59 4.84 12.40
CA SER A 174 -3.86 5.09 13.62
C SER A 174 -2.89 3.96 13.96
N THR A 175 -1.82 4.27 14.72
CA THR A 175 -0.91 3.24 15.25
C THR A 175 -1.64 2.23 16.13
N THR A 176 -2.67 2.68 16.86
CA THR A 176 -3.49 1.82 17.72
C THR A 176 -4.30 0.80 16.91
N ASP A 177 -4.99 1.26 15.84
CA ASP A 177 -5.80 0.37 15.00
C ASP A 177 -4.92 -0.57 14.18
N CYS A 178 -3.78 -0.09 13.67
CA CYS A 178 -2.78 -0.90 13.01
C CYS A 178 -2.32 -2.06 13.91
N LYS A 179 -1.89 -1.76 15.14
CA LYS A 179 -1.43 -2.77 16.10
C LYS A 179 -2.55 -3.69 16.56
N THR A 180 -3.77 -3.18 16.69
CA THR A 180 -4.94 -4.01 17.02
C THR A 180 -5.17 -5.05 15.94
N PHE A 181 -5.20 -4.63 14.67
CA PHE A 181 -5.35 -5.57 13.55
C PHE A 181 -4.20 -6.56 13.52
N TYR A 182 -2.96 -6.12 13.69
CA TYR A 182 -1.78 -6.98 13.73
C TYR A 182 -1.91 -8.07 14.79
N TYR A 183 -2.20 -7.72 16.05
CA TYR A 183 -2.30 -8.72 17.13
C TYR A 183 -3.44 -9.70 16.95
N LEU A 184 -4.53 -9.30 16.30
CA LEU A 184 -5.66 -10.18 16.02
C LEU A 184 -5.45 -11.11 14.82
N ASN A 185 -4.58 -10.73 13.88
CA ASN A 185 -4.45 -11.43 12.60
C ASN A 185 -3.03 -11.90 12.27
N ARG A 186 -2.03 -11.70 13.13
CA ARG A 186 -0.72 -12.31 12.94
C ARG A 186 -0.80 -13.82 13.15
N ARG A 187 -0.06 -14.61 12.37
CA ARG A 187 -0.06 -16.08 12.49
C ARG A 187 0.50 -16.51 13.84
N ASP A 188 1.60 -15.89 14.25
CA ASP A 188 2.25 -16.17 15.53
C ASP A 188 3.02 -14.92 16.04
N LYS A 189 3.76 -15.09 17.12
CA LYS A 189 4.52 -14.00 17.74
C LYS A 189 5.71 -13.52 16.90
N ASP A 190 6.20 -14.36 15.99
CA ASP A 190 7.37 -14.08 15.15
C ASP A 190 6.97 -13.48 13.79
N SER A 191 5.66 -13.44 13.49
CA SER A 191 5.12 -12.77 12.30
C SER A 191 5.38 -11.27 12.39
N PRO A 192 6.18 -10.65 11.46
CA PRO A 192 6.53 -9.25 11.55
C PRO A 192 5.38 -8.33 11.14
N LEU A 193 5.29 -7.19 11.86
CA LEU A 193 4.57 -6.01 11.42
C LEU A 193 5.55 -5.07 10.74
N ILE A 194 5.29 -4.73 9.48
CA ILE A 194 6.03 -3.74 8.71
C ILE A 194 5.16 -2.48 8.63
N GLU A 195 5.46 -1.49 9.46
CA GLU A 195 4.70 -0.25 9.53
C GLU A 195 5.04 0.66 8.35
N LEU A 196 4.01 1.08 7.61
CA LEU A 196 4.11 1.91 6.40
C LEU A 196 3.46 3.27 6.63
N HIS A 197 3.76 4.23 5.76
CA HIS A 197 3.09 5.54 5.67
C HIS A 197 3.07 6.33 6.99
N MET A 198 4.13 6.22 7.77
CA MET A 198 4.26 6.91 9.06
C MET A 198 4.36 8.42 8.86
N SER A 199 3.53 9.16 9.59
CA SER A 199 3.58 10.63 9.59
C SER A 199 4.86 11.13 10.25
N SER A 200 5.60 12.01 9.60
CA SER A 200 6.77 12.67 10.21
C SER A 200 6.42 13.60 11.39
N ARG A 201 5.13 13.89 11.61
CA ARG A 201 4.64 14.82 12.64
C ARG A 201 3.94 14.16 13.81
N PHE A 202 3.21 13.08 13.54
CA PHE A 202 2.26 12.50 14.49
C PHE A 202 2.53 11.03 14.82
N TYR A 203 3.65 10.50 14.35
CA TYR A 203 4.08 9.14 14.66
C TYR A 203 4.87 9.06 15.95
#